data_44847ca9c2da87e1a7e66e0082f25c21
#
_entry.id   44847ca9c2da87e1a7e66e0082f25c21
#
_cell.length_a   1.000
_cell.length_b   1.000
_cell.length_c   1.000
_cell.angle_alpha   90.00
_cell.angle_beta   90.00
_cell.angle_gamma   90.00
#
_symmetry.space_group_name_H-M   'P 1'
#
loop_
_entity.id
_entity.type
_entity.pdbx_description
1 polymer ?
#
loop_
_entity_poly.entity_id
_entity_poly.type
_entity_poly.pdbx_seq_one_letter_code
_entity_poly.pdbx_strand_id
1 'polypeptide(L)'
;MGHYESFFITSAGASAAILGLLVVAVSVVNADDANPTTRENRTVLAGSAFVALVDIFIVSIVALTGGSVTFGLSSLAMAAVGLLATRRLIPRAKRAGNFSRGFRARRLNIAFASISVGSYSAQLGLAVALLANIRSAALEHALVLVIVALYCSALARTWEVTGITRRG
;
A
#
# COMPACT_ATOMS: atom_id res chain seq x y z
N MET A 1 12.24 8.08 18.04
CA MET A 1 11.23 7.05 17.73
C MET A 1 10.27 6.72 18.88
N GLY A 2 10.63 6.91 20.15
CA GLY A 2 9.74 6.60 21.29
C GLY A 2 8.35 7.26 21.28
N HIS A 3 8.20 8.43 20.67
CA HIS A 3 6.91 9.11 20.57
C HIS A 3 5.89 8.42 19.64
N TYR A 4 6.33 7.53 18.75
CA TYR A 4 5.47 6.83 17.77
C TYR A 4 5.34 5.33 18.02
N GLU A 5 5.81 4.83 19.16
CA GLU A 5 5.77 3.41 19.49
C GLU A 5 4.33 2.85 19.42
N SER A 6 3.38 3.52 20.08
CA SER A 6 1.97 3.12 20.04
C SER A 6 1.39 3.13 18.63
N PHE A 7 1.80 4.08 17.78
CA PHE A 7 1.40 4.14 16.38
C PHE A 7 1.92 2.91 15.62
N PHE A 8 3.20 2.55 15.77
CA PHE A 8 3.78 1.41 15.07
C PHE A 8 3.21 0.07 15.55
N ILE A 9 2.96 -0.10 16.86
CA ILE A 9 2.28 -1.28 17.40
C ILE A 9 0.89 -1.44 16.77
N THR A 10 0.10 -0.37 16.78
CA THR A 10 -1.25 -0.36 16.22
C THR A 10 -1.23 -0.61 14.72
N SER A 11 -0.31 0.04 13.98
CA SER A 11 -0.18 -0.12 12.53
C SER A 11 0.23 -1.53 12.13
N ALA A 12 1.15 -2.16 12.88
CA ALA A 12 1.53 -3.56 12.64
C ALA A 12 0.35 -4.51 12.86
N GLY A 13 -0.36 -4.39 13.98
CA GLY A 13 -1.50 -5.23 14.30
C GLY A 13 -2.65 -5.06 13.31
N ALA A 14 -3.00 -3.82 13.00
CA ALA A 14 -4.09 -3.52 12.07
C ALA A 14 -3.76 -3.96 10.63
N SER A 15 -2.53 -3.74 10.15
CA SER A 15 -2.13 -4.20 8.81
C SER A 15 -2.14 -5.72 8.70
N ALA A 16 -1.69 -6.46 9.73
CA ALA A 16 -1.77 -7.92 9.76
C ALA A 16 -3.22 -8.42 9.70
N ALA A 17 -4.12 -7.81 10.48
CA ALA A 17 -5.54 -8.17 10.49
C ALA A 17 -6.20 -7.93 9.11
N ILE A 18 -5.92 -6.78 8.49
CA ILE A 18 -6.47 -6.43 7.18
C ILE A 18 -5.88 -7.33 6.08
N LEU A 19 -4.60 -7.71 6.16
CA LEU A 19 -3.99 -8.68 5.25
C LEU A 19 -4.74 -10.01 5.30
N GLY A 20 -5.03 -10.52 6.49
CA GLY A 20 -5.81 -11.75 6.67
C GLY A 20 -7.21 -11.64 6.04
N LEU A 21 -7.93 -10.55 6.34
CA LEU A 21 -9.25 -10.29 5.76
C LEU A 21 -9.21 -10.13 4.23
N LEU A 22 -8.18 -9.46 3.69
CA LEU A 22 -8.01 -9.29 2.25
C LEU A 22 -7.82 -10.64 1.54
N VAL A 23 -7.01 -11.53 2.11
CA VAL A 23 -6.81 -12.89 1.55
C VAL A 23 -8.12 -13.65 1.51
N VAL A 24 -8.89 -13.65 2.60
CA VAL A 24 -10.20 -14.30 2.66
C VAL A 24 -11.18 -13.68 1.65
N ALA A 25 -11.27 -12.35 1.62
CA ALA A 25 -12.17 -11.63 0.70
C ALA A 25 -11.86 -11.95 -0.77
N VAL A 26 -10.57 -11.96 -1.14
CA VAL A 26 -10.15 -12.29 -2.51
C VAL A 26 -10.46 -13.74 -2.86
N SER A 27 -10.29 -14.67 -1.91
CA SER A 27 -10.58 -16.09 -2.12
C SER A 27 -12.06 -16.34 -2.37
N VAL A 28 -12.93 -15.72 -1.55
CA VAL A 28 -14.39 -15.86 -1.68
C VAL A 28 -14.90 -15.20 -2.96
N VAL A 29 -14.50 -13.96 -3.22
CA VAL A 29 -15.02 -13.19 -4.36
C VAL A 29 -14.55 -13.73 -5.70
N ASN A 30 -13.33 -14.30 -5.77
CA ASN A 30 -12.83 -14.92 -7.00
C ASN A 30 -13.51 -16.25 -7.34
N ALA A 31 -14.11 -16.94 -6.36
CA ALA A 31 -14.87 -18.15 -6.60
C ALA A 31 -16.21 -17.88 -7.32
N ASP A 32 -16.83 -16.72 -7.05
CA ASP A 32 -18.15 -16.38 -7.57
C ASP A 32 -18.13 -15.61 -8.90
N ASP A 33 -16.98 -15.10 -9.36
CA ASP A 33 -16.92 -14.19 -10.50
C ASP A 33 -16.66 -14.93 -11.82
N ALA A 34 -17.72 -15.08 -12.62
CA ALA A 34 -17.65 -15.68 -13.95
C ALA A 34 -16.98 -14.77 -15.01
N ASN A 35 -16.80 -13.47 -14.73
CA ASN A 35 -16.24 -12.52 -15.71
C ASN A 35 -14.72 -12.36 -15.53
N PRO A 36 -13.90 -12.86 -16.49
CA PRO A 36 -12.44 -12.86 -16.38
C PRO A 36 -11.85 -11.44 -16.25
N THR A 37 -12.43 -10.44 -16.89
CA THR A 37 -11.94 -9.06 -16.86
C THR A 37 -12.18 -8.42 -15.47
N THR A 38 -13.30 -8.74 -14.84
CA THR A 38 -13.62 -8.25 -13.49
C THR A 38 -12.69 -8.91 -12.47
N ARG A 39 -12.45 -10.21 -12.61
CA ARG A 39 -11.54 -10.98 -11.77
C ARG A 39 -10.10 -10.45 -11.86
N GLU A 40 -9.60 -10.19 -13.07
CA GLU A 40 -8.26 -9.63 -13.27
C GLU A 40 -8.12 -8.24 -12.62
N ASN A 41 -9.13 -7.37 -12.75
CA ASN A 41 -9.13 -6.06 -12.12
C ASN A 41 -9.07 -6.15 -10.60
N ARG A 42 -9.88 -7.02 -10.00
CA ARG A 42 -9.87 -7.26 -8.55
C ARG A 42 -8.51 -7.80 -8.08
N THR A 43 -7.93 -8.71 -8.82
CA THR A 43 -6.59 -9.25 -8.52
C THR A 43 -5.52 -8.17 -8.53
N VAL A 44 -5.57 -7.23 -9.48
CA VAL A 44 -4.64 -6.09 -9.54
C VAL A 44 -4.83 -5.16 -8.34
N LEU A 45 -6.07 -4.81 -8.00
CA LEU A 45 -6.38 -3.96 -6.86
C LEU A 45 -5.96 -4.63 -5.53
N ALA A 46 -6.34 -5.89 -5.35
CA ALA A 46 -5.97 -6.67 -4.18
C ALA A 46 -4.45 -6.81 -4.04
N GLY A 47 -3.74 -7.13 -5.11
CA GLY A 47 -2.29 -7.23 -5.12
C GLY A 47 -1.61 -5.91 -4.75
N SER A 48 -2.14 -4.77 -5.22
CA SER A 48 -1.60 -3.47 -4.86
C SER A 48 -1.88 -3.07 -3.40
N ALA A 49 -3.05 -3.44 -2.86
CA ALA A 49 -3.38 -3.25 -1.46
C ALA A 49 -2.52 -4.14 -0.56
N PHE A 50 -2.32 -5.41 -0.97
CA PHE A 50 -1.47 -6.37 -0.27
C PHE A 50 -0.04 -5.86 -0.11
N VAL A 51 0.58 -5.38 -1.20
CA VAL A 51 1.95 -4.82 -1.15
C VAL A 51 2.04 -3.64 -0.19
N ALA A 52 1.07 -2.72 -0.21
CA ALA A 52 1.06 -1.59 0.69
C ALA A 52 0.89 -2.00 2.17
N LEU A 53 0.02 -2.97 2.46
CA LEU A 53 -0.17 -3.46 3.83
C LEU A 53 1.05 -4.23 4.35
N VAL A 54 1.71 -5.01 3.49
CA VAL A 54 2.97 -5.70 3.85
C VAL A 54 4.08 -4.68 4.13
N ASP A 55 4.18 -3.62 3.32
CA ASP A 55 5.11 -2.52 3.56
C ASP A 55 4.89 -1.91 4.94
N ILE A 56 3.66 -1.49 5.25
CA ILE A 56 3.30 -0.91 6.53
C ILE A 56 3.62 -1.86 7.69
N PHE A 57 3.29 -3.14 7.53
CA PHE A 57 3.55 -4.17 8.53
C PHE A 57 5.05 -4.32 8.83
N ILE A 58 5.87 -4.53 7.80
CA ILE A 58 7.32 -4.74 7.95
C ILE A 58 7.99 -3.49 8.52
N VAL A 59 7.69 -2.32 7.96
CA VAL A 59 8.27 -1.05 8.41
C VAL A 59 7.90 -0.76 9.86
N SER A 60 6.65 -1.05 10.27
CA SER A 60 6.21 -0.88 11.65
C SER A 60 6.92 -1.81 12.63
N ILE A 61 7.08 -3.10 12.30
CA ILE A 61 7.81 -4.05 13.14
C ILE A 61 9.28 -3.64 13.28
N VAL A 62 9.92 -3.26 12.17
CA VAL A 62 11.33 -2.85 12.22
C VAL A 62 11.52 -1.55 12.99
N ALA A 63 10.53 -0.62 12.92
CA ALA A 63 10.55 0.59 13.74
C ALA A 63 10.55 0.30 15.25
N LEU A 64 9.89 -0.80 15.67
CA LEU A 64 9.80 -1.21 17.07
C LEU A 64 11.05 -1.95 17.57
N THR A 65 11.68 -2.74 16.71
CA THR A 65 12.75 -3.66 17.09
C THR A 65 14.14 -3.20 16.68
N GLY A 66 14.23 -2.29 15.70
CA GLY A 66 15.48 -1.87 15.08
C GLY A 66 15.95 -0.48 15.49
N GLY A 67 17.25 -0.23 15.30
CA GLY A 67 17.82 1.12 15.34
C GLY A 67 17.46 1.93 14.09
N SER A 68 17.81 3.22 14.08
CA SER A 68 17.53 4.14 12.96
C SER A 68 18.06 3.66 11.61
N VAL A 69 19.19 2.97 11.59
CA VAL A 69 19.79 2.41 10.37
C VAL A 69 18.95 1.25 9.83
N THR A 70 18.55 0.31 10.70
CA THR A 70 17.73 -0.84 10.32
C THR A 70 16.37 -0.38 9.81
N PHE A 71 15.77 0.61 10.46
CA PHE A 71 14.51 1.22 10.02
C PHE A 71 14.66 1.92 8.66
N GLY A 72 15.75 2.68 8.45
CA GLY A 72 16.04 3.31 7.15
C GLY A 72 16.22 2.28 6.03
N LEU A 73 16.97 1.20 6.27
CA LEU A 73 17.19 0.14 5.30
C LEU A 73 15.91 -0.63 4.96
N SER A 74 15.09 -0.96 5.96
CA SER A 74 13.81 -1.62 5.71
C SER A 74 12.85 -0.73 4.93
N SER A 75 12.74 0.54 5.28
CA SER A 75 11.93 1.52 4.55
C SER A 75 12.40 1.68 3.10
N LEU A 76 13.72 1.71 2.86
CA LEU A 76 14.31 1.77 1.52
C LEU A 76 13.96 0.52 0.71
N ALA A 77 14.16 -0.66 1.28
CA ALA A 77 13.87 -1.92 0.62
C ALA A 77 12.39 -2.06 0.28
N MET A 78 11.51 -1.74 1.22
CA MET A 78 10.07 -1.82 1.01
C MET A 78 9.55 -0.78 0.01
N ALA A 79 10.07 0.44 0.02
CA ALA A 79 9.76 1.44 -1.00
C ALA A 79 10.18 0.97 -2.41
N ALA A 80 11.37 0.36 -2.55
CA ALA A 80 11.81 -0.22 -3.81
C ALA A 80 10.88 -1.36 -4.29
N VAL A 81 10.51 -2.27 -3.39
CA VAL A 81 9.54 -3.34 -3.68
C VAL A 81 8.20 -2.76 -4.11
N GLY A 82 7.68 -1.75 -3.41
CA GLY A 82 6.43 -1.07 -3.73
C GLY A 82 6.44 -0.41 -5.11
N LEU A 83 7.53 0.29 -5.46
CA LEU A 83 7.72 0.89 -6.78
C LEU A 83 7.79 -0.17 -7.90
N LEU A 84 8.55 -1.24 -7.68
CA LEU A 84 8.65 -2.34 -8.64
C LEU A 84 7.30 -3.06 -8.83
N ALA A 85 6.59 -3.32 -7.75
CA ALA A 85 5.24 -3.90 -7.79
C ALA A 85 4.28 -2.98 -8.55
N THR A 86 4.27 -1.71 -8.25
CA THR A 86 3.42 -0.71 -8.94
C THR A 86 3.76 -0.68 -10.44
N ARG A 87 5.04 -0.65 -10.81
CA ARG A 87 5.48 -0.69 -12.21
C ARG A 87 4.99 -1.95 -12.94
N ARG A 88 4.96 -3.12 -12.28
CA ARG A 88 4.47 -4.37 -12.86
C ARG A 88 2.95 -4.44 -12.95
N LEU A 89 2.24 -3.78 -12.04
CA LEU A 89 0.78 -3.79 -11.99
C LEU A 89 0.14 -2.82 -13.00
N ILE A 90 0.80 -1.70 -13.35
CA ILE A 90 0.28 -0.71 -14.32
C ILE A 90 -0.05 -1.35 -15.69
N PRO A 91 0.83 -2.15 -16.33
CA PRO A 91 0.51 -2.79 -17.61
C PRO A 91 -0.65 -3.78 -17.50
N ARG A 92 -0.75 -4.52 -16.39
CA ARG A 92 -1.86 -5.44 -16.12
C ARG A 92 -3.18 -4.68 -15.98
N ALA A 93 -3.18 -3.59 -15.24
CA ALA A 93 -4.35 -2.71 -15.10
C ALA A 93 -4.80 -2.12 -16.45
N LYS A 94 -3.86 -1.77 -17.34
CA LYS A 94 -4.17 -1.33 -18.70
C LYS A 94 -4.83 -2.44 -19.51
N ARG A 95 -4.30 -3.66 -19.48
CA ARG A 95 -4.86 -4.83 -20.20
C ARG A 95 -6.24 -5.21 -19.69
N ALA A 96 -6.49 -5.13 -18.39
CA ALA A 96 -7.79 -5.37 -17.77
C ALA A 96 -8.85 -4.31 -18.12
N GLY A 97 -8.53 -3.33 -18.97
CA GLY A 97 -9.45 -2.28 -19.39
C GLY A 97 -9.83 -1.28 -18.29
N ASN A 98 -9.05 -1.22 -17.22
CA ASN A 98 -9.33 -0.34 -16.07
C ASN A 98 -9.26 1.15 -16.43
N PHE A 99 -8.54 1.50 -17.47
CA PHE A 99 -8.42 2.87 -17.97
C PHE A 99 -9.45 3.21 -19.07
N SER A 100 -10.17 2.22 -19.63
CA SER A 100 -11.20 2.39 -20.66
C SER A 100 -12.63 2.39 -20.10
N ARG A 101 -12.84 1.93 -18.87
CA ARG A 101 -14.14 1.90 -18.19
C ARG A 101 -14.50 3.27 -17.65
N GLY A 102 -15.31 4.06 -18.36
CA GLY A 102 -15.92 5.30 -17.91
C GLY A 102 -14.98 6.32 -17.20
N PHE A 103 -15.28 7.59 -17.33
CA PHE A 103 -14.42 8.69 -16.84
C PHE A 103 -14.13 8.61 -15.32
N ARG A 104 -15.09 8.18 -14.50
CA ARG A 104 -14.96 8.07 -13.03
C ARG A 104 -14.01 6.94 -12.63
N ALA A 105 -14.16 5.76 -13.24
CA ALA A 105 -13.28 4.62 -12.92
C ALA A 105 -11.83 4.88 -13.36
N ARG A 106 -11.64 5.52 -14.51
CA ARG A 106 -10.32 5.94 -14.98
C ARG A 106 -9.64 6.91 -14.01
N ARG A 107 -10.36 7.94 -13.54
CA ARG A 107 -9.83 8.91 -12.56
C ARG A 107 -9.40 8.24 -11.25
N LEU A 108 -10.22 7.34 -10.71
CA LEU A 108 -9.89 6.61 -9.48
C LEU A 108 -8.64 5.75 -9.66
N ASN A 109 -8.52 5.01 -10.75
CA ASN A 109 -7.34 4.17 -11.00
C ASN A 109 -6.05 5.00 -11.19
N ILE A 110 -6.15 6.14 -11.88
CA ILE A 110 -5.02 7.08 -12.00
C ILE A 110 -4.66 7.64 -10.62
N ALA A 111 -5.64 8.09 -9.85
CA ALA A 111 -5.41 8.61 -8.50
C ALA A 111 -4.72 7.57 -7.59
N PHE A 112 -5.20 6.33 -7.57
CA PHE A 112 -4.56 5.26 -6.79
C PHE A 112 -3.13 4.97 -7.25
N ALA A 113 -2.88 4.93 -8.56
CA ALA A 113 -1.53 4.74 -9.09
C ALA A 113 -0.60 5.91 -8.71
N SER A 114 -1.09 7.16 -8.84
CA SER A 114 -0.32 8.36 -8.49
C SER A 114 -0.02 8.43 -7.00
N ILE A 115 -1.00 8.14 -6.14
CA ILE A 115 -0.80 8.10 -4.68
C ILE A 115 0.24 7.04 -4.33
N SER A 116 0.19 5.84 -4.95
CA SER A 116 1.17 4.79 -4.68
C SER A 116 2.57 5.20 -5.09
N VAL A 117 2.74 5.67 -6.32
CA VAL A 117 4.05 6.11 -6.82
C VAL A 117 4.57 7.26 -5.97
N GLY A 118 3.74 8.25 -5.65
CA GLY A 118 4.09 9.39 -4.80
C GLY A 118 4.52 8.96 -3.40
N SER A 119 3.74 8.10 -2.75
CA SER A 119 4.03 7.61 -1.39
C SER A 119 5.32 6.79 -1.33
N TYR A 120 5.51 5.83 -2.25
CA TYR A 120 6.75 5.05 -2.28
C TYR A 120 7.97 5.88 -2.66
N SER A 121 7.83 6.87 -3.55
CA SER A 121 8.93 7.79 -3.87
C SER A 121 9.28 8.68 -2.69
N ALA A 122 8.29 9.18 -1.96
CA ALA A 122 8.49 9.94 -0.73
C ALA A 122 9.16 9.08 0.35
N GLN A 123 8.70 7.84 0.56
CA GLN A 123 9.29 6.89 1.49
C GLN A 123 10.76 6.60 1.13
N LEU A 124 11.06 6.40 -0.15
CA LEU A 124 12.42 6.19 -0.64
C LEU A 124 13.32 7.39 -0.31
N GLY A 125 12.87 8.61 -0.63
CA GLY A 125 13.63 9.84 -0.34
C GLY A 125 13.86 10.05 1.16
N LEU A 126 12.82 9.83 1.98
CA LEU A 126 12.92 9.93 3.43
C LEU A 126 13.84 8.86 4.03
N ALA A 127 13.80 7.64 3.50
CA ALA A 127 14.69 6.56 3.93
C ALA A 127 16.16 6.89 3.61
N VAL A 128 16.45 7.43 2.43
CA VAL A 128 17.80 7.90 2.05
C VAL A 128 18.26 9.03 2.97
N ALA A 129 17.40 10.01 3.25
CA ALA A 129 17.72 11.11 4.17
C ALA A 129 18.02 10.61 5.58
N LEU A 130 17.27 9.62 6.06
CA LEU A 130 17.50 8.99 7.37
C LEU A 130 18.85 8.26 7.42
N LEU A 131 19.19 7.53 6.36
CA LEU A 131 20.48 6.83 6.22
C LEU A 131 21.66 7.77 6.08
N ALA A 132 21.47 8.95 5.47
CA ALA A 132 22.45 10.03 5.43
C ALA A 132 22.68 10.72 6.78
N ASN A 133 22.10 10.17 7.86
CA ASN A 133 22.22 10.67 9.23
C ASN A 133 21.63 12.08 9.46
N ILE A 134 20.72 12.50 8.59
CA ILE A 134 19.94 13.73 8.77
C ILE A 134 18.85 13.45 9.81
N ARG A 135 19.21 13.51 11.09
CA ARG A 135 18.27 13.29 12.19
C ARG A 135 17.46 14.56 12.42
N SER A 136 16.19 14.56 12.03
CA SER A 136 15.25 15.59 12.41
C SER A 136 13.90 14.99 12.77
N ALA A 137 13.22 15.57 13.76
CA ALA A 137 11.87 15.17 14.13
C ALA A 137 10.90 15.32 12.95
N ALA A 138 11.17 16.25 12.06
CA ALA A 138 10.38 16.45 10.84
C ALA A 138 10.43 15.23 9.89
N LEU A 139 11.57 14.52 9.78
CA LEU A 139 11.69 13.31 8.97
C LEU A 139 10.89 12.15 9.55
N GLU A 140 10.89 11.99 10.87
CA GLU A 140 10.07 10.97 11.54
C GLU A 140 8.58 11.24 11.33
N HIS A 141 8.14 12.49 11.49
CA HIS A 141 6.76 12.91 11.18
C HIS A 141 6.38 12.64 9.72
N ALA A 142 7.25 13.01 8.79
CA ALA A 142 7.01 12.82 7.37
C ALA A 142 6.85 11.33 7.01
N LEU A 143 7.67 10.44 7.59
CA LEU A 143 7.55 8.99 7.42
C LEU A 143 6.22 8.46 7.95
N VAL A 144 5.80 8.89 9.13
CA VAL A 144 4.50 8.51 9.70
C VAL A 144 3.36 8.94 8.77
N LEU A 145 3.41 10.16 8.23
CA LEU A 145 2.39 10.66 7.29
C LEU A 145 2.36 9.83 5.99
N VAL A 146 3.51 9.41 5.47
CA VAL A 146 3.59 8.52 4.30
C VAL A 146 2.97 7.17 4.60
N ILE A 147 3.23 6.58 5.77
CA ILE A 147 2.62 5.32 6.20
C ILE A 147 1.10 5.47 6.31
N VAL A 148 0.60 6.57 6.88
CA VAL A 148 -0.84 6.86 6.95
C VAL A 148 -1.46 6.98 5.55
N ALA A 149 -0.79 7.67 4.62
CA ALA A 149 -1.26 7.81 3.25
C ALA A 149 -1.32 6.46 2.52
N LEU A 150 -0.30 5.60 2.70
CA LEU A 150 -0.29 4.23 2.19
C LEU A 150 -1.43 3.41 2.80
N TYR A 151 -1.67 3.55 4.10
CA TYR A 151 -2.73 2.86 4.81
C TYR A 151 -4.12 3.23 4.27
N CYS A 152 -4.42 4.52 4.16
CA CYS A 152 -5.68 5.00 3.59
C CYS A 152 -5.88 4.51 2.14
N SER A 153 -4.80 4.54 1.34
CA SER A 153 -4.82 4.04 -0.03
C SER A 153 -5.06 2.54 -0.11
N ALA A 154 -4.46 1.74 0.78
CA ALA A 154 -4.67 0.30 0.86
C ALA A 154 -6.11 -0.05 1.27
N LEU A 155 -6.65 0.63 2.29
CA LEU A 155 -8.04 0.48 2.73
C LEU A 155 -9.04 0.79 1.62
N ALA A 156 -8.85 1.91 0.92
CA ALA A 156 -9.72 2.29 -0.19
C ALA A 156 -9.75 1.23 -1.30
N ARG A 157 -8.60 0.60 -1.61
CA ARG A 157 -8.52 -0.50 -2.59
C ARG A 157 -9.16 -1.78 -2.07
N THR A 158 -8.95 -2.11 -0.80
CA THR A 158 -9.60 -3.27 -0.17
C THR A 158 -11.12 -3.13 -0.25
N TRP A 159 -11.64 -1.93 0.00
CA TRP A 159 -13.07 -1.64 -0.13
C TRP A 159 -13.59 -1.82 -1.56
N GLU A 160 -12.85 -1.36 -2.57
CA GLU A 160 -13.19 -1.58 -3.99
C GLU A 160 -13.20 -3.07 -4.38
N VAL A 161 -12.30 -3.88 -3.79
CA VAL A 161 -12.23 -5.33 -4.05
C VAL A 161 -13.47 -6.04 -3.53
N THR A 162 -13.98 -5.67 -2.35
CA THR A 162 -15.17 -6.30 -1.75
C THR A 162 -16.47 -6.02 -2.52
N GLY A 163 -16.49 -5.01 -3.38
CA GLY A 163 -17.63 -4.73 -4.29
C GLY A 163 -18.91 -4.27 -3.60
N ILE A 164 -18.85 -3.93 -2.31
CA ILE A 164 -20.02 -3.54 -1.50
C ILE A 164 -20.72 -2.30 -2.11
N THR A 165 -20.02 -1.44 -2.81
CA THR A 165 -20.54 -0.21 -3.42
C THR A 165 -21.30 -0.41 -4.74
N ARG A 166 -21.35 -1.63 -5.31
CA ARG A 166 -21.96 -1.88 -6.63
C ARG A 166 -23.34 -2.55 -6.60
N ARG A 167 -23.90 -2.77 -5.43
CA ARG A 167 -25.23 -3.38 -5.26
C ARG A 167 -26.34 -2.36 -4.93
N GLY A 168 -26.09 -1.07 -5.18
CA GLY A 168 -27.07 0.00 -5.06
C GLY A 168 -27.46 0.57 -6.42
#